data_18b278adb6449a987624c842b9d29390
#
_entry.id   18b278adb6449a987624c842b9d29390
#
_cell.length_a   1.000
_cell.length_b   1.000
_cell.length_c   1.000
_cell.angle_alpha   90.00
_cell.angle_beta   90.00
_cell.angle_gamma   90.00
#
_symmetry.space_group_name_H-M   'P 1'
#
loop_
_entity.id
_entity.type
_entity.pdbx_description
1 polymer ?
#
loop_
_entity_poly.entity_id
_entity_poly.type
_entity_poly.pdbx_seq_one_letter_code
_entity_poly.pdbx_strand_id
1 'polypeptide(L)'
;AEVLAAIRIYDTTGNAGNLQEELGDVLLQVVMHAQIAKEEGIFTMEDVVNDVAQKMVRRHPHVFGTVEADTSEQVLQNWEEIKKQEKAGQTWASTPLRDIPIELPALTRATKVLKKADKLYDRHTNKEEALQKIEEAVQKLRAVPEEAYSKDAEAQVGELLTEVCDLARIYKLSPEQILTDRIEDVIAAYES
;
A
#
# COMPACT_ATOMS: atom_id res chain seq x y z
N ALA A 1 -9.52 1.93 -7.93
CA ALA A 1 -9.25 3.27 -8.48
C ALA A 1 -10.48 4.17 -8.29
N GLU A 2 -11.66 3.74 -8.73
CA GLU A 2 -12.93 4.50 -8.76
C GLU A 2 -13.38 4.98 -7.38
N VAL A 3 -13.38 4.10 -6.36
CA VAL A 3 -13.68 4.51 -4.97
C VAL A 3 -12.76 5.62 -4.48
N LEU A 4 -11.47 5.62 -4.83
CA LEU A 4 -10.54 6.68 -4.43
C LEU A 4 -10.88 8.02 -5.12
N ALA A 5 -11.24 7.97 -6.40
CA ALA A 5 -11.72 9.15 -7.13
C ALA A 5 -13.02 9.68 -6.51
N ALA A 6 -13.95 8.79 -6.18
CA ALA A 6 -15.21 9.14 -5.54
C ALA A 6 -15.03 9.77 -4.14
N ILE A 7 -14.08 9.28 -3.35
CA ILE A 7 -13.71 9.90 -2.05
C ILE A 7 -13.19 11.33 -2.26
N ARG A 8 -12.34 11.58 -3.27
CA ARG A 8 -11.84 12.93 -3.58
C ARG A 8 -12.95 13.87 -4.01
N ILE A 9 -13.89 13.38 -4.85
CA ILE A 9 -15.06 14.17 -5.26
C ILE A 9 -15.90 14.52 -4.03
N TYR A 10 -16.14 13.56 -3.13
CA TYR A 10 -16.87 13.80 -1.89
C TYR A 10 -16.16 14.83 -1.00
N ASP A 11 -14.85 14.72 -0.83
CA ASP A 11 -14.05 15.63 0.00
C ASP A 11 -14.08 17.07 -0.54
N THR A 12 -14.05 17.24 -1.86
CA THR A 12 -14.03 18.57 -2.49
C THR A 12 -15.41 19.19 -2.69
N THR A 13 -16.46 18.39 -2.90
CA THR A 13 -17.78 18.87 -3.29
C THR A 13 -18.87 18.62 -2.25
N GLY A 14 -18.64 17.73 -1.28
CA GLY A 14 -19.66 17.24 -0.34
C GLY A 14 -20.68 16.28 -0.96
N ASN A 15 -20.56 15.95 -2.27
CA ASN A 15 -21.49 15.07 -2.97
C ASN A 15 -21.10 13.60 -2.80
N ALA A 16 -21.91 12.86 -2.08
CA ALA A 16 -21.70 11.43 -1.78
C ALA A 16 -22.27 10.46 -2.83
N GLY A 17 -22.97 10.94 -3.85
CA GLY A 17 -23.67 10.08 -4.82
C GLY A 17 -22.75 9.08 -5.52
N ASN A 18 -21.64 9.58 -6.09
CA ASN A 18 -20.65 8.72 -6.73
C ASN A 18 -19.97 7.77 -5.75
N LEU A 19 -19.69 8.22 -4.51
CA LEU A 19 -19.09 7.36 -3.49
C LEU A 19 -20.02 6.20 -3.10
N GLN A 20 -21.32 6.44 -3.01
CA GLN A 20 -22.30 5.40 -2.74
C GLN A 20 -22.36 4.37 -3.88
N GLU A 21 -22.32 4.82 -5.13
CA GLU A 21 -22.29 3.95 -6.32
C GLU A 21 -21.06 3.05 -6.33
N GLU A 22 -19.86 3.63 -6.19
CA GLU A 22 -18.60 2.87 -6.22
C GLU A 22 -18.46 1.88 -5.03
N LEU A 23 -19.00 2.22 -3.87
CA LEU A 23 -19.07 1.27 -2.75
C LEU A 23 -20.04 0.12 -3.04
N GLY A 24 -21.11 0.37 -3.80
CA GLY A 24 -22.02 -0.65 -4.31
C GLY A 24 -21.30 -1.64 -5.23
N ASP A 25 -20.46 -1.16 -6.12
CA ASP A 25 -19.68 -1.98 -7.05
C ASP A 25 -18.64 -2.85 -6.31
N VAL A 26 -17.98 -2.30 -5.30
CA VAL A 26 -17.09 -3.11 -4.43
C VAL A 26 -17.90 -4.20 -3.71
N LEU A 27 -19.06 -3.87 -3.17
CA LEU A 27 -19.93 -4.85 -2.51
C LEU A 27 -20.40 -5.95 -3.49
N LEU A 28 -20.74 -5.57 -4.72
CA LEU A 28 -21.11 -6.51 -5.77
C LEU A 28 -19.99 -7.53 -6.03
N GLN A 29 -18.72 -7.09 -6.11
CA GLN A 29 -17.59 -8.00 -6.29
C GLN A 29 -17.49 -9.00 -5.12
N VAL A 30 -17.67 -8.55 -3.89
CA VAL A 30 -17.64 -9.43 -2.71
C VAL A 30 -18.75 -10.47 -2.78
N VAL A 31 -19.98 -10.06 -3.08
CA VAL A 31 -21.14 -10.96 -3.16
C VAL A 31 -20.97 -11.96 -4.31
N MET A 32 -20.52 -11.53 -5.49
CA MET A 32 -20.29 -12.41 -6.63
C MET A 32 -19.23 -13.47 -6.32
N HIS A 33 -18.09 -13.09 -5.77
CA HIS A 33 -17.04 -14.06 -5.42
C HIS A 33 -17.48 -15.03 -4.34
N ALA A 34 -18.24 -14.56 -3.34
CA ALA A 34 -18.82 -15.44 -2.32
C ALA A 34 -19.84 -16.43 -2.90
N GLN A 35 -20.63 -16.02 -3.90
CA GLN A 35 -21.56 -16.91 -4.58
C GLN A 35 -20.83 -17.97 -5.41
N ILE A 36 -19.79 -17.59 -6.17
CA ILE A 36 -18.96 -18.55 -6.93
C ILE A 36 -18.31 -19.57 -5.96
N ALA A 37 -17.72 -19.09 -4.88
CA ALA A 37 -17.09 -19.95 -3.88
C ALA A 37 -18.09 -20.92 -3.23
N LYS A 38 -19.33 -20.48 -3.00
CA LYS A 38 -20.41 -21.33 -2.48
C LYS A 38 -20.80 -22.42 -3.49
N GLU A 39 -20.89 -22.10 -4.78
CA GLU A 39 -21.18 -23.08 -5.84
C GLU A 39 -20.07 -24.13 -5.97
N GLU A 40 -18.82 -23.74 -5.73
CA GLU A 40 -17.65 -24.63 -5.69
C GLU A 40 -17.48 -25.37 -4.33
N GLY A 41 -18.33 -25.09 -3.34
CA GLY A 41 -18.29 -25.73 -2.01
C GLY A 41 -17.10 -25.30 -1.15
N ILE A 42 -16.53 -24.09 -1.38
CA ILE A 42 -15.33 -23.61 -0.70
C ILE A 42 -15.70 -22.82 0.56
N PHE A 43 -16.49 -21.76 0.44
CA PHE A 43 -17.01 -20.93 1.53
C PHE A 43 -18.29 -20.19 1.11
N THR A 44 -18.99 -19.59 2.07
CA THR A 44 -20.22 -18.82 1.86
C THR A 44 -20.04 -17.34 2.19
N MET A 45 -21.03 -16.51 1.84
CA MET A 45 -21.07 -15.11 2.27
C MET A 45 -21.12 -14.98 3.80
N GLU A 46 -21.77 -15.91 4.49
CA GLU A 46 -21.80 -15.94 5.95
C GLU A 46 -20.41 -16.15 6.54
N ASP A 47 -19.61 -17.05 5.94
CA ASP A 47 -18.20 -17.26 6.36
C ASP A 47 -17.37 -15.99 6.18
N VAL A 48 -17.54 -15.28 5.05
CA VAL A 48 -16.83 -14.00 4.79
C VAL A 48 -17.17 -12.96 5.86
N VAL A 49 -18.45 -12.82 6.21
CA VAL A 49 -18.92 -11.85 7.24
C VAL A 49 -18.41 -12.25 8.62
N ASN A 50 -18.50 -13.52 8.98
CA ASN A 50 -18.04 -14.03 10.26
C ASN A 50 -16.52 -13.86 10.41
N ASP A 51 -15.75 -14.16 9.38
CA ASP A 51 -14.29 -14.00 9.40
C ASP A 51 -13.86 -12.55 9.60
N VAL A 52 -14.50 -11.60 8.91
CA VAL A 52 -14.17 -10.18 9.11
C VAL A 52 -14.59 -9.69 10.48
N ALA A 53 -15.76 -10.11 10.99
CA ALA A 53 -16.22 -9.76 12.32
C ALA A 53 -15.28 -10.28 13.42
N GLN A 54 -14.91 -11.55 13.37
CA GLN A 54 -13.94 -12.16 14.29
C GLN A 54 -12.57 -11.50 14.21
N LYS A 55 -12.11 -11.15 13.02
CA LYS A 55 -10.87 -10.40 12.82
C LYS A 55 -10.90 -9.04 13.49
N MET A 56 -12.02 -8.30 13.36
CA MET A 56 -12.18 -7.01 14.02
C MET A 56 -12.15 -7.14 15.54
N VAL A 57 -12.89 -8.10 16.11
CA VAL A 57 -12.89 -8.37 17.56
C VAL A 57 -11.48 -8.70 18.06
N ARG A 58 -10.77 -9.63 17.41
CA ARG A 58 -9.41 -10.01 17.82
C ARG A 58 -8.41 -8.88 17.75
N ARG A 59 -8.49 -8.03 16.71
CA ARG A 59 -7.51 -6.95 16.50
C ARG A 59 -7.78 -5.68 17.29
N HIS A 60 -8.93 -5.62 17.97
CA HIS A 60 -9.29 -4.48 18.80
C HIS A 60 -9.59 -4.91 20.26
N PRO A 61 -8.60 -5.56 20.94
CA PRO A 61 -8.80 -6.04 22.30
C PRO A 61 -9.03 -4.90 23.32
N HIS A 62 -8.67 -3.68 22.98
CA HIS A 62 -8.98 -2.47 23.75
C HIS A 62 -10.46 -2.03 23.65
N VAL A 63 -11.21 -2.54 22.64
CA VAL A 63 -12.64 -2.27 22.47
C VAL A 63 -13.49 -3.44 22.94
N PHE A 64 -13.08 -4.66 22.60
CA PHE A 64 -13.86 -5.88 22.82
C PHE A 64 -13.32 -6.78 23.93
N GLY A 65 -12.19 -6.44 24.53
CA GLY A 65 -11.53 -7.21 25.58
C GLY A 65 -11.15 -6.35 26.79
N THR A 66 -10.15 -6.81 27.54
CA THR A 66 -9.70 -6.18 28.80
C THR A 66 -8.33 -5.48 28.66
N VAL A 67 -7.79 -5.36 27.46
CA VAL A 67 -6.50 -4.71 27.22
C VAL A 67 -6.71 -3.20 27.23
N GLU A 68 -6.08 -2.50 28.15
CA GLU A 68 -6.05 -1.04 28.15
C GLU A 68 -5.02 -0.54 27.13
N ALA A 69 -5.41 0.43 26.31
CA ALA A 69 -4.54 1.12 25.37
C ALA A 69 -4.90 2.60 25.38
N ASP A 70 -4.08 3.39 26.07
CA ASP A 70 -4.33 4.81 26.31
C ASP A 70 -3.85 5.71 25.17
N THR A 71 -3.05 5.17 24.24
CA THR A 71 -2.52 5.91 23.10
C THR A 71 -2.75 5.18 21.78
N SER A 72 -2.86 5.95 20.70
CA SER A 72 -2.95 5.40 19.34
C SER A 72 -1.74 4.53 18.95
N GLU A 73 -0.56 4.85 19.51
CA GLU A 73 0.65 4.05 19.29
C GLU A 73 0.55 2.66 19.93
N GLN A 74 0.00 2.56 21.14
CA GLN A 74 -0.24 1.27 21.82
C GLN A 74 -1.26 0.43 21.05
N VAL A 75 -2.33 1.05 20.55
CA VAL A 75 -3.33 0.37 19.70
C VAL A 75 -2.67 -0.19 18.45
N LEU A 76 -1.82 0.59 17.76
CA LEU A 76 -1.11 0.16 16.56
C LEU A 76 -0.10 -0.96 16.84
N GLN A 77 0.62 -0.90 17.96
CA GLN A 77 1.56 -1.95 18.36
C GLN A 77 0.83 -3.28 18.63
N ASN A 78 -0.23 -3.25 19.42
CA ASN A 78 -1.06 -4.42 19.70
C ASN A 78 -1.63 -5.02 18.40
N TRP A 79 -2.12 -4.18 17.51
CA TRP A 79 -2.65 -4.61 16.22
C TRP A 79 -1.58 -5.24 15.31
N GLU A 80 -0.37 -4.68 15.26
CA GLU A 80 0.77 -5.27 14.50
C GLU A 80 1.20 -6.62 15.11
N GLU A 81 1.19 -6.77 16.43
CA GLU A 81 1.57 -8.00 17.12
C GLU A 81 0.56 -9.12 16.89
N ILE A 82 -0.73 -8.83 17.02
CA ILE A 82 -1.82 -9.78 16.72
C ILE A 82 -1.76 -10.21 15.25
N LYS A 83 -1.58 -9.27 14.34
CA LYS A 83 -1.42 -9.56 12.91
C LYS A 83 -0.20 -10.44 12.61
N LYS A 84 0.89 -10.27 13.34
CA LYS A 84 2.09 -11.11 13.22
C LYS A 84 1.81 -12.55 13.68
N GLN A 85 1.08 -12.72 14.78
CA GLN A 85 0.67 -14.03 15.29
C GLN A 85 -0.30 -14.73 14.32
N GLU A 86 -1.29 -14.03 13.77
CA GLU A 86 -2.21 -14.56 12.77
C GLU A 86 -1.48 -15.08 11.51
N LYS A 87 -0.39 -14.41 11.11
CA LYS A 87 0.41 -14.79 9.94
C LYS A 87 1.41 -15.92 10.20
N ALA A 88 1.76 -16.18 11.43
CA ALA A 88 2.74 -17.21 11.78
C ALA A 88 2.30 -18.63 11.36
N GLY A 89 1.00 -18.87 11.15
CA GLY A 89 0.44 -20.14 10.67
C GLY A 89 0.13 -20.18 9.16
N GLN A 90 0.38 -19.10 8.43
CA GLN A 90 0.00 -19.01 7.01
C GLN A 90 1.15 -19.52 6.12
N THR A 91 0.90 -20.62 5.39
CA THR A 91 1.92 -21.31 4.58
C THR A 91 2.09 -20.77 3.16
N TRP A 92 1.23 -19.85 2.70
CA TRP A 92 1.26 -19.32 1.32
C TRP A 92 2.24 -18.17 1.09
N ALA A 93 2.75 -17.54 2.15
CA ALA A 93 3.79 -16.52 2.03
C ALA A 93 5.17 -17.17 2.06
N SER A 94 5.83 -17.31 0.91
CA SER A 94 7.13 -17.98 0.79
C SER A 94 8.27 -17.25 1.52
N THR A 95 8.18 -15.93 1.65
CA THR A 95 9.11 -15.10 2.45
C THR A 95 8.40 -13.88 3.02
N PRO A 96 8.90 -13.30 4.13
CA PRO A 96 8.27 -12.13 4.74
C PRO A 96 8.07 -10.94 3.80
N LEU A 97 8.98 -10.67 2.86
CA LEU A 97 8.83 -9.56 1.91
C LEU A 97 7.82 -9.87 0.80
N ARG A 98 7.70 -11.14 0.38
CA ARG A 98 6.74 -11.58 -0.65
C ARG A 98 5.29 -11.63 -0.16
N ASP A 99 5.07 -11.54 1.15
CA ASP A 99 3.76 -11.34 1.75
C ASP A 99 3.12 -9.96 1.42
N ILE A 100 3.88 -9.04 0.85
CA ILE A 100 3.37 -7.78 0.34
C ILE A 100 2.83 -8.00 -1.08
N PRO A 101 1.49 -7.86 -1.30
CA PRO A 101 0.87 -8.18 -2.58
C PRO A 101 1.54 -7.47 -3.76
N ILE A 102 1.72 -8.19 -4.87
CA ILE A 102 2.31 -7.65 -6.10
C ILE A 102 1.33 -6.70 -6.81
N GLU A 103 0.04 -6.85 -6.55
CA GLU A 103 -1.05 -6.07 -7.13
C GLU A 103 -1.17 -4.65 -6.56
N LEU A 104 -0.43 -4.34 -5.49
CA LEU A 104 -0.39 -2.97 -4.97
C LEU A 104 0.24 -2.02 -6.00
N PRO A 105 -0.22 -0.74 -6.06
CA PRO A 105 0.45 0.29 -6.83
C PRO A 105 1.96 0.32 -6.53
N ALA A 106 2.78 0.46 -7.55
CA ALA A 106 4.21 0.17 -7.47
C ALA A 106 4.96 0.99 -6.40
N LEU A 107 4.69 2.29 -6.31
CA LEU A 107 5.34 3.17 -5.32
C LEU A 107 4.87 2.84 -3.90
N THR A 108 3.58 2.53 -3.73
CA THR A 108 3.03 2.05 -2.45
C THR A 108 3.67 0.72 -2.04
N ARG A 109 3.83 -0.21 -2.99
CA ARG A 109 4.48 -1.50 -2.74
C ARG A 109 5.94 -1.33 -2.36
N ALA A 110 6.69 -0.52 -3.11
CA ALA A 110 8.09 -0.21 -2.82
C ALA A 110 8.26 0.32 -1.39
N THR A 111 7.49 1.32 -0.99
CA THR A 111 7.51 1.89 0.37
C THR A 111 7.25 0.83 1.46
N LYS A 112 6.28 -0.07 1.24
CA LYS A 112 5.96 -1.15 2.18
C LYS A 112 7.08 -2.19 2.26
N VAL A 113 7.68 -2.56 1.13
CA VAL A 113 8.79 -3.51 1.07
C VAL A 113 10.01 -2.94 1.80
N LEU A 114 10.39 -1.69 1.50
CA LEU A 114 11.53 -1.02 2.13
C LEU A 114 11.33 -0.88 3.64
N LYS A 115 10.15 -0.43 4.09
CA LYS A 115 9.82 -0.36 5.53
C LYS A 115 9.90 -1.72 6.23
N LYS A 116 9.48 -2.78 5.56
CA LYS A 116 9.53 -4.14 6.11
C LYS A 116 10.95 -4.68 6.11
N ALA A 117 11.73 -4.36 5.07
CA ALA A 117 13.16 -4.72 5.00
C ALA A 117 13.97 -4.08 6.12
N ASP A 118 13.73 -2.81 6.44
CA ASP A 118 14.37 -2.13 7.58
C ASP A 118 14.15 -2.92 8.89
N LYS A 119 12.89 -3.32 9.16
CA LYS A 119 12.55 -4.06 10.37
C LYS A 119 13.13 -5.49 10.43
N LEU A 120 13.29 -6.16 9.28
CA LEU A 120 13.68 -7.57 9.23
C LEU A 120 15.18 -7.79 9.07
N TYR A 121 15.87 -6.85 8.41
CA TYR A 121 17.26 -7.01 8.01
C TYR A 121 18.16 -5.91 8.58
N ASP A 122 17.65 -5.18 9.57
CA ASP A 122 18.38 -4.08 10.26
C ASP A 122 18.96 -3.04 9.27
N ARG A 123 18.20 -2.76 8.19
CA ARG A 123 18.55 -1.82 7.16
C ARG A 123 18.09 -0.42 7.60
N HIS A 124 19.02 0.42 8.00
CA HIS A 124 18.74 1.78 8.46
C HIS A 124 19.28 2.81 7.46
N THR A 125 18.54 3.03 6.37
CA THR A 125 18.89 4.12 5.44
C THR A 125 18.49 5.46 6.06
N ASN A 126 19.45 6.36 6.21
CA ASN A 126 19.20 7.73 6.60
C ASN A 126 18.99 8.64 5.38
N LYS A 127 18.65 9.92 5.63
CA LYS A 127 18.38 10.90 4.58
C LYS A 127 19.58 11.12 3.65
N GLU A 128 20.75 11.27 4.21
CA GLU A 128 21.98 11.54 3.48
C GLU A 128 22.34 10.36 2.56
N GLU A 129 22.24 9.14 3.06
CA GLU A 129 22.46 7.93 2.27
C GLU A 129 21.44 7.79 1.13
N ALA A 130 20.15 8.08 1.38
CA ALA A 130 19.11 8.03 0.34
C ALA A 130 19.38 9.10 -0.75
N LEU A 131 19.76 10.32 -0.37
CA LEU A 131 20.11 11.37 -1.32
C LEU A 131 21.36 11.01 -2.14
N GLN A 132 22.40 10.47 -1.51
CA GLN A 132 23.60 10.03 -2.19
C GLN A 132 23.29 8.96 -3.25
N LYS A 133 22.46 7.97 -2.92
CA LYS A 133 22.05 6.94 -3.87
C LYS A 133 21.23 7.49 -5.05
N ILE A 134 20.36 8.48 -4.80
CA ILE A 134 19.65 9.19 -5.86
C ILE A 134 20.65 9.89 -6.79
N GLU A 135 21.66 10.59 -6.26
CA GLU A 135 22.70 11.25 -7.03
C GLU A 135 23.50 10.25 -7.85
N GLU A 136 23.90 9.12 -7.27
CA GLU A 136 24.60 8.05 -7.95
C GLU A 136 23.77 7.46 -9.11
N ALA A 137 22.46 7.19 -8.89
CA ALA A 137 21.55 6.71 -9.92
C ALA A 137 21.41 7.72 -11.08
N VAL A 138 21.29 9.02 -10.76
CA VAL A 138 21.25 10.10 -11.76
C VAL A 138 22.56 10.18 -12.56
N GLN A 139 23.72 10.06 -11.91
CA GLN A 139 25.03 10.07 -12.62
C GLN A 139 25.17 8.87 -13.54
N LYS A 140 24.77 7.68 -13.14
CA LYS A 140 24.76 6.50 -14.00
C LYS A 140 23.83 6.69 -15.20
N LEU A 141 22.62 7.25 -14.96
CA LEU A 141 21.67 7.51 -16.03
C LEU A 141 22.20 8.53 -17.06
N ARG A 142 22.94 9.55 -16.62
CA ARG A 142 23.59 10.52 -17.54
C ARG A 142 24.62 9.86 -18.46
N ALA A 143 25.21 8.75 -18.07
CA ALA A 143 26.18 8.02 -18.88
C ALA A 143 25.54 7.06 -19.89
N VAL A 144 24.22 6.82 -19.77
CA VAL A 144 23.48 5.96 -20.71
C VAL A 144 23.15 6.75 -21.97
N PRO A 145 23.48 6.23 -23.18
CA PRO A 145 23.12 6.88 -24.45
C PRO A 145 21.60 7.01 -24.63
N GLU A 146 21.17 8.08 -25.29
CA GLU A 146 19.76 8.33 -25.67
C GLU A 146 19.35 7.40 -26.82
N GLU A 147 19.11 6.14 -26.54
CA GLU A 147 18.55 5.16 -27.47
C GLU A 147 17.08 4.88 -27.19
N ALA A 148 16.33 4.41 -28.19
CA ALA A 148 14.89 4.18 -28.09
C ALA A 148 14.50 3.21 -26.94
N TYR A 149 15.36 2.24 -26.64
CA TYR A 149 15.23 1.32 -25.50
C TYR A 149 16.61 0.87 -25.05
N SER A 150 16.90 1.03 -23.78
CA SER A 150 18.13 0.55 -23.15
C SER A 150 17.81 -0.17 -21.84
N LYS A 151 18.30 -1.42 -21.70
CA LYS A 151 18.20 -2.15 -20.43
C LYS A 151 18.92 -1.43 -19.29
N ASP A 152 19.99 -0.71 -19.61
CA ASP A 152 20.72 0.06 -18.62
C ASP A 152 19.89 1.28 -18.16
N ALA A 153 19.20 1.97 -19.08
CA ALA A 153 18.27 3.02 -18.73
C ALA A 153 17.11 2.50 -17.87
N GLU A 154 16.50 1.36 -18.24
CA GLU A 154 15.43 0.71 -17.46
C GLU A 154 15.89 0.41 -16.03
N ALA A 155 17.09 -0.18 -15.88
CA ALA A 155 17.65 -0.51 -14.57
C ALA A 155 17.91 0.75 -13.72
N GLN A 156 18.49 1.80 -14.31
CA GLN A 156 18.80 3.03 -13.57
C GLN A 156 17.55 3.85 -13.22
N VAL A 157 16.55 3.89 -14.09
CA VAL A 157 15.25 4.52 -13.78
C VAL A 157 14.54 3.74 -12.68
N GLY A 158 14.56 2.42 -12.72
CA GLY A 158 14.01 1.56 -11.66
C GLY A 158 14.69 1.80 -10.30
N GLU A 159 16.01 1.90 -10.30
CA GLU A 159 16.80 2.23 -9.10
C GLU A 159 16.41 3.62 -8.54
N LEU A 160 16.40 4.63 -9.41
CA LEU A 160 16.03 6.00 -9.04
C LEU A 160 14.63 6.05 -8.41
N LEU A 161 13.63 5.39 -9.01
CA LEU A 161 12.28 5.32 -8.44
C LEU A 161 12.25 4.63 -7.08
N THR A 162 13.07 3.60 -6.89
CA THR A 162 13.19 2.89 -5.61
C THR A 162 13.77 3.79 -4.52
N GLU A 163 14.86 4.50 -4.81
CA GLU A 163 15.51 5.39 -3.85
C GLU A 163 14.65 6.64 -3.54
N VAL A 164 13.89 7.15 -4.51
CA VAL A 164 12.88 8.19 -4.28
C VAL A 164 11.77 7.70 -3.33
N CYS A 165 11.31 6.43 -3.47
CA CYS A 165 10.37 5.84 -2.52
C CYS A 165 10.96 5.69 -1.12
N ASP A 166 12.26 5.37 -1.01
CA ASP A 166 12.94 5.27 0.29
C ASP A 166 13.08 6.64 0.96
N LEU A 167 13.45 7.66 0.20
CA LEU A 167 13.49 9.05 0.68
C LEU A 167 12.10 9.52 1.15
N ALA A 168 11.04 9.25 0.38
CA ALA A 168 9.68 9.59 0.77
C ALA A 168 9.28 8.89 2.08
N ARG A 169 9.66 7.62 2.26
CA ARG A 169 9.43 6.85 3.48
C ARG A 169 10.12 7.48 4.71
N ILE A 170 11.37 7.95 4.57
CA ILE A 170 12.12 8.63 5.63
C ILE A 170 11.37 9.89 6.09
N TYR A 171 10.80 10.64 5.16
CA TYR A 171 9.94 11.80 5.45
C TYR A 171 8.51 11.44 5.88
N LYS A 172 8.16 10.14 6.01
CA LYS A 172 6.80 9.65 6.32
C LYS A 172 5.74 10.11 5.31
N LEU A 173 6.14 10.26 4.05
CA LEU A 173 5.30 10.67 2.94
C LEU A 173 4.80 9.46 2.15
N SER A 174 3.67 9.62 1.44
CA SER A 174 3.15 8.63 0.48
C SER A 174 3.58 9.02 -0.93
N PRO A 175 4.56 8.35 -1.56
CA PRO A 175 5.01 8.73 -2.90
C PRO A 175 3.93 8.55 -3.96
N GLU A 176 3.04 7.56 -3.81
CA GLU A 176 1.90 7.34 -4.70
C GLU A 176 0.96 8.56 -4.71
N GLN A 177 0.60 9.05 -3.50
CA GLN A 177 -0.29 10.18 -3.35
C GLN A 177 0.34 11.46 -3.90
N ILE A 178 1.60 11.73 -3.52
CA ILE A 178 2.33 12.93 -3.97
C ILE A 178 2.45 12.97 -5.48
N LEU A 179 2.76 11.82 -6.11
CA LEU A 179 2.85 11.77 -7.57
C LEU A 179 1.49 11.98 -8.22
N THR A 180 0.42 11.39 -7.65
CA THR A 180 -0.94 11.60 -8.14
C THR A 180 -1.33 13.08 -8.08
N ASP A 181 -1.09 13.74 -6.94
CA ASP A 181 -1.43 15.16 -6.78
C ASP A 181 -0.59 16.03 -7.73
N ARG A 182 0.69 15.70 -7.92
CA ARG A 182 1.56 16.41 -8.86
C ARG A 182 1.13 16.25 -10.32
N ILE A 183 0.57 15.09 -10.69
CA ILE A 183 0.00 14.90 -12.05
C ILE A 183 -1.19 15.82 -12.28
N GLU A 184 -2.07 16.01 -11.28
CA GLU A 184 -3.18 16.98 -11.39
C GLU A 184 -2.67 18.41 -11.61
N ASP A 185 -1.59 18.84 -10.91
CA ASP A 185 -0.95 20.14 -11.17
C ASP A 185 -0.44 20.26 -12.61
N VAL A 186 0.15 19.19 -13.14
CA VAL A 186 0.64 19.14 -14.53
C VAL A 186 -0.52 19.28 -15.50
N ILE A 187 -1.63 18.55 -15.30
CA ILE A 187 -2.84 18.64 -16.13
C ILE A 187 -3.38 20.07 -16.10
N ALA A 188 -3.55 20.66 -14.93
CA ALA A 188 -4.04 22.02 -14.79
C ALA A 188 -3.18 23.06 -15.52
N ALA A 189 -1.86 22.86 -15.56
CA ALA A 189 -0.94 23.75 -16.28
C ALA A 189 -1.06 23.68 -17.80
N TYR A 190 -1.57 22.56 -18.34
CA TYR A 190 -1.78 22.38 -19.80
C TYR A 190 -3.22 22.67 -20.24
N GLU A 191 -4.18 22.61 -19.34
CA GLU A 191 -5.62 22.81 -19.61
C GLU A 191 -6.12 24.21 -19.19
N SER A 192 -5.25 25.07 -18.66
CA SER A 192 -5.52 26.48 -18.32
C SER A 192 -5.29 27.42 -19.57
#